data_bf1ccd832b96e81506b7486fb6371914
#
_entry.id   bf1ccd832b96e81506b7486fb6371914
#
_cell.length_a   1.000
_cell.length_b   1.000
_cell.length_c   1.000
_cell.angle_alpha   90.00
_cell.angle_beta   90.00
_cell.angle_gamma   90.00
#
_symmetry.space_group_name_H-M   'P 1'
#
loop_
_entity.id
_entity.type
_entity.pdbx_description
1 polymer ?
#
loop_
_entity_poly.entity_id
_entity_poly.type
_entity_poly.pdbx_seq_one_letter_code
_entity_poly.pdbx_strand_id
1 'polypeptide(L)'
;YNTQVPGDAASGNSTGATDTSQNSREEYSLVTKPIDGLTLSAHYNKVNDFADGVDTEDQLEEGGSWGLKYAAGNVTIGYGKSFQAPEALEANRTSGATNVEYYENTGYSLGFAVNDALSVSYTTEDSEINYQTSATVGYDVEMKSVQAAYSLGGATLSLARADYDNIGYVNGLDASDTIIAINFAF
;
A
#
# COMPACT_ATOMS: atom_id res chain seq x y z
N TYR A 1 1.88 14.72 -13.01
CA TYR A 1 2.83 13.86 -13.74
C TYR A 1 4.21 14.05 -13.12
N ASN A 2 4.81 13.00 -12.66
CA ASN A 2 6.17 13.00 -12.13
C ASN A 2 6.95 11.89 -12.82
N THR A 3 8.07 12.25 -13.45
CA THR A 3 8.99 11.28 -14.06
C THR A 3 10.26 11.28 -13.21
N GLN A 4 10.53 10.18 -12.55
CA GLN A 4 11.80 9.98 -11.88
C GLN A 4 12.72 9.17 -12.79
N VAL A 5 13.85 9.77 -13.15
CA VAL A 5 14.97 9.01 -13.68
C VAL A 5 15.82 8.66 -12.47
N PRO A 6 15.99 7.39 -12.12
CA PRO A 6 16.92 7.01 -11.08
C PRO A 6 18.29 7.59 -11.42
N GLY A 7 18.83 8.38 -10.53
CA GLY A 7 20.23 8.78 -10.63
C GLY A 7 21.09 7.53 -10.64
N ASP A 8 22.22 7.60 -11.28
CA ASP A 8 23.24 6.57 -11.32
C ASP A 8 23.49 6.05 -9.88
N ALA A 9 22.71 5.10 -9.45
CA ALA A 9 23.00 4.35 -8.25
C ALA A 9 24.17 3.44 -8.62
N ALA A 10 25.35 3.98 -8.51
CA ALA A 10 26.55 3.20 -8.43
C ALA A 10 26.39 2.26 -7.24
N SER A 11 25.67 1.17 -7.41
CA SER A 11 25.69 0.05 -6.50
C SER A 11 27.10 -0.50 -6.57
N GLY A 12 27.94 -0.02 -5.68
CA GLY A 12 29.24 -0.57 -5.48
C GLY A 12 29.06 -2.05 -5.26
N ASN A 13 29.43 -2.82 -6.20
CA ASN A 13 29.91 -4.16 -6.18
C ASN A 13 29.49 -5.00 -7.39
N SER A 14 29.60 -4.51 -8.57
CA SER A 14 29.65 -5.41 -9.70
C SER A 14 31.08 -5.53 -10.19
N THR A 15 31.68 -6.65 -9.95
CA THR A 15 32.86 -7.09 -10.65
C THR A 15 32.52 -7.22 -12.15
N GLY A 16 32.65 -6.12 -12.89
CA GLY A 16 32.89 -6.17 -14.32
C GLY A 16 31.70 -6.27 -15.26
N ALA A 17 30.47 -6.00 -14.83
CA ALA A 17 29.38 -5.76 -15.75
C ALA A 17 29.11 -4.27 -15.79
N THR A 18 29.33 -3.64 -16.94
CA THR A 18 28.84 -2.28 -17.25
C THR A 18 27.35 -2.35 -17.56
N ASP A 19 26.56 -2.81 -16.62
CA ASP A 19 25.12 -2.80 -16.77
C ASP A 19 24.58 -1.51 -16.18
N THR A 20 24.46 -0.51 -17.03
CA THR A 20 23.81 0.76 -16.74
C THR A 20 22.37 0.72 -17.22
N SER A 21 21.65 -0.35 -16.96
CA SER A 21 20.21 -0.39 -17.20
C SER A 21 19.52 0.58 -16.21
N GLN A 22 19.24 1.77 -16.72
CA GLN A 22 18.50 2.79 -15.97
C GLN A 22 17.03 2.62 -16.30
N ASN A 23 16.29 1.97 -15.41
CA ASN A 23 14.84 1.92 -15.53
C ASN A 23 14.25 3.29 -15.20
N SER A 24 13.39 3.80 -16.07
CA SER A 24 12.62 5.00 -15.79
C SER A 24 11.32 4.66 -15.09
N ARG A 25 10.88 5.51 -14.16
CA ARG A 25 9.59 5.37 -13.50
C ARG A 25 8.65 6.49 -13.97
N GLU A 26 7.42 6.12 -14.30
CA GLU A 26 6.33 7.05 -14.53
C GLU A 26 5.37 7.02 -13.35
N GLU A 27 4.92 8.19 -12.92
CA GLU A 27 4.03 8.34 -11.79
C GLU A 27 2.95 9.38 -12.07
N TYR A 28 1.71 9.03 -11.76
CA TYR A 28 0.54 9.90 -11.94
C TYR A 28 -0.25 9.95 -10.63
N SER A 29 -0.60 11.15 -10.20
CA SER A 29 -1.41 11.36 -8.99
C SER A 29 -2.50 12.38 -9.25
N LEU A 30 -3.68 12.11 -8.70
CA LEU A 30 -4.82 13.02 -8.72
C LEU A 30 -5.48 13.03 -7.34
N VAL A 31 -5.71 14.22 -6.82
CA VAL A 31 -6.59 14.42 -5.65
C VAL A 31 -7.58 15.51 -5.99
N THR A 32 -8.86 15.28 -5.81
CA THR A 32 -9.92 16.24 -6.09
C THR A 32 -10.98 16.23 -5.00
N LYS A 33 -11.65 17.39 -4.83
CA LYS A 33 -12.76 17.59 -3.91
C LYS A 33 -13.96 18.14 -4.70
N PRO A 34 -14.72 17.27 -5.40
CA PRO A 34 -15.76 17.70 -6.32
C PRO A 34 -16.98 18.33 -5.63
N ILE A 35 -17.24 17.93 -4.38
CA ILE A 35 -18.30 18.49 -3.53
C ILE A 35 -17.78 18.59 -2.09
N ASP A 36 -18.46 19.37 -1.26
CA ASP A 36 -18.11 19.52 0.14
C ASP A 36 -18.13 18.15 0.87
N GLY A 37 -17.12 17.93 1.69
CA GLY A 37 -16.93 16.68 2.42
C GLY A 37 -16.36 15.51 1.61
N LEU A 38 -16.43 15.52 0.27
CA LEU A 38 -15.93 14.41 -0.57
C LEU A 38 -14.53 14.69 -1.09
N THR A 39 -13.62 13.76 -0.82
CA THR A 39 -12.28 13.71 -1.42
C THR A 39 -12.14 12.43 -2.23
N LEU A 40 -11.69 12.56 -3.46
CA LEU A 40 -11.31 11.45 -4.33
C LEU A 40 -9.81 11.52 -4.58
N SER A 41 -9.16 10.37 -4.55
CA SER A 41 -7.74 10.23 -4.85
C SER A 41 -7.50 9.06 -5.80
N ALA A 42 -6.52 9.22 -6.67
CA ALA A 42 -6.01 8.14 -7.51
C ALA A 42 -4.51 8.32 -7.69
N HIS A 43 -3.80 7.20 -7.71
CA HIS A 43 -2.38 7.14 -7.96
C HIS A 43 -2.07 5.94 -8.85
N TYR A 44 -1.11 6.09 -9.75
CA TYR A 44 -0.59 5.02 -10.58
C TYR A 44 0.88 5.23 -10.83
N ASN A 45 1.66 4.16 -10.79
CA ASN A 45 3.07 4.17 -11.13
C ASN A 45 3.44 2.91 -11.90
N LYS A 46 4.42 3.03 -12.77
CA LYS A 46 5.07 1.88 -13.40
C LYS A 46 6.55 2.16 -13.62
N VAL A 47 7.33 1.10 -13.61
CA VAL A 47 8.72 1.12 -14.05
C VAL A 47 8.76 0.71 -15.52
N ASN A 48 9.43 1.48 -16.34
CA ASN A 48 9.64 1.12 -17.75
C ASN A 48 10.97 0.37 -17.86
N ASP A 49 10.93 -0.77 -18.50
CA ASP A 49 12.14 -1.52 -18.84
C ASP A 49 13.03 -0.71 -19.79
N PHE A 50 14.33 -0.81 -19.60
CA PHE A 50 15.30 -0.33 -20.56
C PHE A 50 15.71 -1.52 -21.42
N ALA A 51 15.35 -1.47 -22.69
CA ALA A 51 15.67 -2.53 -23.63
C ALA A 51 17.20 -2.71 -23.72
N ASP A 52 17.75 -3.57 -22.89
CA ASP A 52 19.15 -4.01 -22.97
C ASP A 52 19.36 -5.11 -24.03
N GLY A 53 18.27 -5.49 -24.72
CA GLY A 53 18.25 -6.51 -25.77
C GLY A 53 18.18 -7.94 -25.24
N VAL A 54 17.92 -8.11 -23.97
CA VAL A 54 17.64 -9.41 -23.34
C VAL A 54 16.31 -9.29 -22.60
N ASP A 55 15.21 -9.49 -23.31
CA ASP A 55 13.87 -9.60 -22.72
C ASP A 55 13.81 -10.83 -21.80
N THR A 56 14.24 -10.66 -20.56
CA THR A 56 14.19 -11.72 -19.54
C THR A 56 13.09 -11.49 -18.52
N GLU A 57 12.41 -10.34 -18.60
CA GLU A 57 11.42 -9.92 -17.62
C GLU A 57 10.05 -9.74 -18.28
N ASP A 58 9.14 -10.63 -17.95
CA ASP A 58 7.77 -10.59 -18.46
C ASP A 58 6.84 -9.67 -17.65
N GLN A 59 7.21 -9.38 -16.41
CA GLN A 59 6.42 -8.57 -15.50
C GLN A 59 7.25 -7.42 -14.96
N LEU A 60 6.87 -6.20 -15.31
CA LEU A 60 7.47 -4.98 -14.80
C LEU A 60 6.77 -4.55 -13.49
N GLU A 61 7.51 -3.86 -12.63
CA GLU A 61 6.94 -3.27 -11.42
C GLU A 61 5.87 -2.24 -11.78
N GLU A 62 4.66 -2.47 -11.31
CA GLU A 62 3.51 -1.63 -11.54
C GLU A 62 2.67 -1.52 -10.26
N GLY A 63 2.10 -0.36 -9.99
CA GLY A 63 1.25 -0.16 -8.85
C GLY A 63 0.23 0.94 -9.06
N GLY A 64 -0.86 0.84 -8.33
CA GLY A 64 -1.89 1.87 -8.38
C GLY A 64 -2.79 1.83 -7.17
N SER A 65 -3.45 2.94 -6.92
CA SER A 65 -4.45 3.04 -5.87
C SER A 65 -5.54 4.04 -6.25
N TRP A 66 -6.71 3.84 -5.71
CA TRP A 66 -7.75 4.85 -5.71
C TRP A 66 -8.52 4.80 -4.39
N GLY A 67 -9.10 5.92 -4.01
CA GLY A 67 -9.84 5.99 -2.77
C GLY A 67 -10.83 7.14 -2.77
N LEU A 68 -11.82 6.99 -1.92
CA LEU A 68 -12.77 8.03 -1.58
C LEU A 68 -12.80 8.21 -0.06
N LYS A 69 -12.96 9.45 0.35
CA LYS A 69 -13.23 9.85 1.73
C LYS A 69 -14.40 10.82 1.74
N TYR A 70 -15.41 10.53 2.54
CA TYR A 70 -16.54 11.43 2.72
C TYR A 70 -16.72 11.79 4.19
N ALA A 71 -16.76 13.08 4.49
CA ALA A 71 -16.98 13.63 5.81
C ALA A 71 -18.30 14.38 5.85
N ALA A 72 -19.20 13.99 6.75
CA ALA A 72 -20.50 14.61 6.97
C ALA A 72 -20.74 14.82 8.47
N GLY A 73 -20.71 16.08 8.91
CA GLY A 73 -20.76 16.41 10.33
C GLY A 73 -19.60 15.80 11.09
N ASN A 74 -19.90 14.97 12.08
CA ASN A 74 -18.90 14.30 12.91
C ASN A 74 -18.54 12.86 12.45
N VAL A 75 -19.08 12.41 11.30
CA VAL A 75 -18.80 11.10 10.71
C VAL A 75 -17.90 11.24 9.49
N THR A 76 -16.92 10.36 9.37
CA THR A 76 -16.07 10.21 8.18
C THR A 76 -16.07 8.75 7.76
N ILE A 77 -16.32 8.49 6.49
CA ILE A 77 -16.18 7.17 5.88
C ILE A 77 -15.09 7.21 4.82
N GLY A 78 -14.37 6.10 4.69
CA GLY A 78 -13.35 5.92 3.67
C GLY A 78 -13.47 4.55 3.03
N TYR A 79 -13.14 4.50 1.75
CA TYR A 79 -12.98 3.29 0.97
C TYR A 79 -11.84 3.45 0.00
N GLY A 80 -11.05 2.41 -0.19
CA GLY A 80 -9.96 2.44 -1.15
C GLY A 80 -9.56 1.06 -1.62
N LYS A 81 -8.96 1.03 -2.79
CA LYS A 81 -8.29 -0.13 -3.35
C LYS A 81 -6.91 0.25 -3.82
N SER A 82 -5.96 -0.68 -3.68
CA SER A 82 -4.64 -0.57 -4.28
C SER A 82 -4.19 -1.92 -4.82
N PHE A 83 -3.29 -1.88 -5.77
CA PHE A 83 -2.60 -3.06 -6.25
C PHE A 83 -1.11 -2.76 -6.42
N GLN A 84 -0.29 -3.80 -6.36
CA GLN A 84 1.12 -3.75 -6.66
C GLN A 84 1.55 -5.05 -7.31
N ALA A 85 2.04 -4.98 -8.55
CA ALA A 85 2.72 -6.04 -9.23
C ALA A 85 4.24 -5.87 -9.03
N PRO A 86 4.94 -6.82 -8.42
CA PRO A 86 6.40 -6.78 -8.34
C PRO A 86 7.01 -7.16 -9.68
N GLU A 87 8.26 -6.76 -9.90
CA GLU A 87 9.06 -7.27 -11.01
C GLU A 87 9.24 -8.79 -10.89
N ALA A 88 9.08 -9.52 -11.99
CA ALA A 88 9.23 -10.96 -12.03
C ALA A 88 9.80 -11.45 -13.35
N LEU A 89 10.77 -12.38 -13.28
CA LEU A 89 11.41 -12.98 -14.44
C LEU A 89 10.54 -14.06 -15.09
N GLU A 90 10.48 -14.08 -16.43
CA GLU A 90 9.74 -15.08 -17.21
C GLU A 90 10.13 -16.53 -16.87
N ALA A 91 11.40 -16.77 -16.64
CA ALA A 91 11.91 -18.10 -16.30
C ALA A 91 11.23 -18.74 -15.08
N ASN A 92 10.63 -17.93 -14.24
CA ASN A 92 9.94 -18.37 -13.04
C ASN A 92 8.44 -18.68 -13.25
N ARG A 93 7.87 -18.26 -14.36
CA ARG A 93 6.47 -18.60 -14.73
C ARG A 93 6.27 -20.08 -15.03
N THR A 94 7.28 -20.76 -15.58
CA THR A 94 7.18 -22.15 -16.04
C THR A 94 7.54 -23.17 -14.97
N SER A 95 8.18 -22.79 -13.89
CA SER A 95 8.73 -23.74 -12.89
C SER A 95 7.77 -24.09 -11.77
N GLY A 96 6.50 -23.65 -11.79
CA GLY A 96 5.55 -23.87 -10.67
C GLY A 96 5.96 -23.10 -9.42
N ALA A 97 6.81 -22.10 -9.59
CA ALA A 97 7.29 -21.28 -8.50
C ALA A 97 6.19 -20.31 -8.03
N THR A 98 6.31 -19.91 -6.81
CA THR A 98 5.44 -19.01 -6.06
C THR A 98 5.63 -17.55 -6.46
N ASN A 99 5.80 -17.24 -7.74
CA ASN A 99 5.94 -15.87 -8.20
C ASN A 99 4.61 -15.15 -8.08
N VAL A 100 4.66 -14.01 -7.43
CA VAL A 100 3.51 -13.15 -7.26
C VAL A 100 3.24 -12.41 -8.57
N GLU A 101 2.01 -12.49 -9.06
CA GLU A 101 1.53 -11.67 -10.15
C GLU A 101 1.20 -10.26 -9.66
N TYR A 102 0.37 -10.15 -8.61
CA TYR A 102 0.11 -8.89 -7.93
C TYR A 102 -0.48 -9.12 -6.54
N TYR A 103 -0.37 -8.09 -5.72
CA TYR A 103 -1.14 -7.94 -4.48
C TYR A 103 -2.29 -6.98 -4.75
N GLU A 104 -3.47 -7.30 -4.25
CA GLU A 104 -4.62 -6.37 -4.22
C GLU A 104 -5.00 -6.10 -2.77
N ASN A 105 -5.20 -4.82 -2.42
CA ASN A 105 -5.66 -4.43 -1.11
C ASN A 105 -6.99 -3.70 -1.23
N THR A 106 -7.92 -3.99 -0.33
CA THR A 106 -9.21 -3.32 -0.21
C THR A 106 -9.41 -2.86 1.22
N GLY A 107 -9.58 -1.56 1.41
CA GLY A 107 -9.69 -0.96 2.73
C GLY A 107 -10.99 -0.20 2.95
N TYR A 108 -11.52 -0.28 4.17
CA TYR A 108 -12.68 0.47 4.66
C TYR A 108 -12.33 1.18 5.95
N SER A 109 -12.83 2.38 6.13
CA SER A 109 -12.67 3.12 7.38
C SER A 109 -13.93 3.85 7.79
N LEU A 110 -14.14 3.93 9.10
CA LEU A 110 -15.19 4.72 9.72
C LEU A 110 -14.59 5.53 10.86
N GLY A 111 -14.71 6.84 10.81
CA GLY A 111 -14.28 7.76 11.86
C GLY A 111 -15.47 8.49 12.46
N PHE A 112 -15.41 8.76 13.76
CA PHE A 112 -16.41 9.50 14.49
C PHE A 112 -15.78 10.47 15.48
N ALA A 113 -16.06 11.76 15.32
CA ALA A 113 -15.72 12.78 16.32
C ALA A 113 -16.80 12.77 17.40
N VAL A 114 -16.49 12.19 18.57
CA VAL A 114 -17.42 12.08 19.70
C VAL A 114 -17.72 13.47 20.26
N ASN A 115 -16.70 14.30 20.35
CA ASN A 115 -16.76 15.72 20.73
C ASN A 115 -15.47 16.42 20.24
N ASP A 116 -15.29 17.69 20.60
CA ASP A 116 -14.14 18.50 20.17
C ASP A 116 -12.79 17.95 20.64
N ALA A 117 -12.77 17.12 21.66
CA ALA A 117 -11.54 16.55 22.22
C ALA A 117 -11.33 15.07 21.87
N LEU A 118 -12.38 14.29 21.64
CA LEU A 118 -12.32 12.85 21.47
C LEU A 118 -12.78 12.43 20.07
N SER A 119 -11.96 11.68 19.38
CA SER A 119 -12.31 10.96 18.15
C SER A 119 -12.00 9.48 18.28
N VAL A 120 -12.80 8.66 17.60
CA VAL A 120 -12.60 7.22 17.48
C VAL A 120 -12.68 6.82 16.00
N SER A 121 -11.96 5.76 15.61
CA SER A 121 -12.07 5.22 14.27
C SER A 121 -11.90 3.70 14.26
N TYR A 122 -12.47 3.10 13.23
CA TYR A 122 -12.29 1.71 12.88
C TYR A 122 -11.82 1.62 11.43
N THR A 123 -10.85 0.74 11.19
CA THR A 123 -10.35 0.45 9.85
C THR A 123 -10.25 -1.06 9.68
N THR A 124 -10.64 -1.56 8.53
CA THR A 124 -10.34 -2.93 8.10
C THR A 124 -9.73 -2.90 6.72
N GLU A 125 -8.79 -3.80 6.47
CA GLU A 125 -8.11 -3.97 5.20
C GLU A 125 -7.94 -5.46 4.92
N ASP A 126 -8.30 -5.86 3.71
CA ASP A 126 -8.05 -7.18 3.15
C ASP A 126 -6.95 -7.05 2.10
N SER A 127 -5.92 -7.89 2.20
CA SER A 127 -4.82 -7.97 1.24
C SER A 127 -4.77 -9.36 0.64
N GLU A 128 -5.00 -9.44 -0.67
CA GLU A 128 -4.97 -10.67 -1.44
C GLU A 128 -3.65 -10.81 -2.17
N ILE A 129 -3.07 -12.00 -2.17
CA ILE A 129 -1.91 -12.34 -2.99
C ILE A 129 -2.35 -13.17 -4.19
N ASN A 130 -2.04 -12.69 -5.39
CA ASN A 130 -2.29 -13.40 -6.62
C ASN A 130 -0.97 -13.92 -7.20
N TYR A 131 -0.93 -15.22 -7.51
CA TYR A 131 0.24 -15.87 -8.09
C TYR A 131 0.10 -16.02 -9.59
N GLN A 132 1.20 -15.95 -10.33
CA GLN A 132 1.24 -16.15 -11.77
C GLN A 132 0.78 -17.56 -12.21
N THR A 133 0.72 -18.51 -11.28
CA THR A 133 0.21 -19.86 -11.53
C THR A 133 -1.04 -20.13 -10.69
N SER A 134 -2.09 -20.61 -11.33
CA SER A 134 -3.35 -20.98 -10.65
C SER A 134 -3.24 -22.20 -9.72
N ALA A 135 -2.09 -22.88 -9.72
CA ALA A 135 -1.85 -24.04 -8.84
C ALA A 135 -1.45 -23.63 -7.42
N THR A 136 -1.03 -22.38 -7.22
CA THR A 136 -0.66 -21.85 -5.91
C THR A 136 -1.83 -21.05 -5.36
N VAL A 137 -2.28 -21.42 -4.16
CA VAL A 137 -3.34 -20.73 -3.44
C VAL A 137 -2.70 -19.89 -2.33
N GLY A 138 -2.94 -18.59 -2.34
CA GLY A 138 -2.59 -17.70 -1.24
C GLY A 138 -3.68 -17.68 -0.17
N TYR A 139 -3.33 -17.20 1.00
CA TYR A 139 -4.27 -16.84 2.06
C TYR A 139 -4.32 -15.33 2.14
N ASP A 140 -5.51 -14.77 2.30
CA ASP A 140 -5.67 -13.33 2.42
C ASP A 140 -5.24 -12.88 3.81
N VAL A 141 -4.54 -11.76 3.87
CA VAL A 141 -4.21 -11.08 5.12
C VAL A 141 -5.36 -10.14 5.46
N GLU A 142 -6.00 -10.35 6.60
CA GLU A 142 -7.01 -9.43 7.12
C GLU A 142 -6.43 -8.60 8.26
N MET A 143 -6.60 -7.28 8.21
CA MET A 143 -6.27 -6.36 9.29
C MET A 143 -7.51 -5.65 9.80
N LYS A 144 -7.68 -5.60 11.11
CA LYS A 144 -8.72 -4.83 11.81
C LYS A 144 -8.07 -3.91 12.83
N SER A 145 -8.42 -2.65 12.82
CA SER A 145 -7.85 -1.68 13.76
C SER A 145 -8.92 -0.78 14.36
N VAL A 146 -8.85 -0.63 15.68
CA VAL A 146 -9.62 0.36 16.44
C VAL A 146 -8.65 1.41 16.96
N GLN A 147 -9.00 2.68 16.80
CA GLN A 147 -8.16 3.80 17.19
C GLN A 147 -8.98 4.83 17.98
N ALA A 148 -8.33 5.51 18.92
CA ALA A 148 -8.89 6.65 19.63
C ALA A 148 -7.83 7.73 19.78
N ALA A 149 -8.23 9.00 19.66
CA ALA A 149 -7.38 10.16 19.93
C ALA A 149 -8.10 11.14 20.85
N TYR A 150 -7.40 11.59 21.89
CA TYR A 150 -7.92 12.54 22.87
C TYR A 150 -7.00 13.75 22.99
N SER A 151 -7.55 14.93 22.73
CA SER A 151 -6.83 16.21 22.82
C SER A 151 -6.92 16.79 24.22
N LEU A 152 -5.78 17.09 24.82
CA LEU A 152 -5.58 17.65 26.16
C LEU A 152 -4.95 19.04 26.07
N GLY A 153 -5.60 19.97 25.37
CA GLY A 153 -5.03 21.28 25.13
C GLY A 153 -3.80 21.21 24.19
N GLY A 154 -2.59 21.42 24.71
CA GLY A 154 -1.35 21.34 23.90
C GLY A 154 -0.82 19.93 23.65
N ALA A 155 -1.53 18.87 24.05
CA ALA A 155 -1.12 17.47 23.85
C ALA A 155 -2.26 16.64 23.23
N THR A 156 -1.92 15.61 22.48
CA THR A 156 -2.86 14.60 21.98
C THR A 156 -2.37 13.22 22.38
N LEU A 157 -3.20 12.49 23.12
CA LEU A 157 -3.01 11.08 23.43
C LEU A 157 -3.71 10.25 22.35
N SER A 158 -2.97 9.34 21.74
CA SER A 158 -3.49 8.40 20.73
C SER A 158 -3.31 6.97 21.20
N LEU A 159 -4.33 6.15 21.00
CA LEU A 159 -4.33 4.71 21.22
C LEU A 159 -4.77 4.02 19.93
N ALA A 160 -4.04 3.01 19.51
CA ALA A 160 -4.43 2.13 18.42
C ALA A 160 -4.22 0.67 18.82
N ARG A 161 -5.16 -0.17 18.45
CA ARG A 161 -5.01 -1.63 18.47
C ARG A 161 -5.32 -2.16 17.09
N ALA A 162 -4.40 -2.96 16.56
CA ALA A 162 -4.57 -3.68 15.32
C ALA A 162 -4.43 -5.18 15.56
N ASP A 163 -5.32 -5.95 14.98
CA ASP A 163 -5.28 -7.41 14.93
C ASP A 163 -5.12 -7.81 13.45
N TYR A 164 -4.26 -8.80 13.20
CA TYR A 164 -3.89 -9.28 11.87
C TYR A 164 -4.09 -10.79 11.82
N ASP A 165 -4.77 -11.26 10.79
CA ASP A 165 -4.93 -12.68 10.47
C ASP A 165 -4.09 -13.03 9.23
N ASN A 166 -3.46 -14.22 9.22
CA ASN A 166 -2.66 -14.77 8.12
C ASN A 166 -1.48 -13.90 7.66
N ILE A 167 -0.74 -13.29 8.56
CA ILE A 167 0.41 -12.43 8.24
C ILE A 167 1.36 -13.13 7.29
N GLY A 168 1.86 -12.36 6.29
CA GLY A 168 2.73 -12.88 5.25
C GLY A 168 2.04 -13.90 4.34
N TYR A 169 0.72 -13.88 4.29
CA TYR A 169 -0.10 -14.80 3.48
C TYR A 169 0.05 -16.26 3.90
N VAL A 170 0.31 -16.48 5.20
CA VAL A 170 0.50 -17.81 5.81
C VAL A 170 -0.71 -18.13 6.70
N ASN A 171 -1.39 -19.23 6.40
CA ASN A 171 -2.57 -19.66 7.13
C ASN A 171 -2.33 -19.81 8.64
N GLY A 172 -3.13 -19.10 9.43
CA GLY A 172 -3.10 -19.17 10.89
C GLY A 172 -1.89 -18.51 11.54
N LEU A 173 -1.13 -17.69 10.80
CA LEU A 173 -0.08 -16.86 11.37
C LEU A 173 -0.69 -15.50 11.74
N ASP A 174 -1.11 -15.35 12.98
CA ASP A 174 -1.81 -14.17 13.47
C ASP A 174 -0.92 -13.34 14.38
N ALA A 175 -1.16 -12.03 14.42
CA ALA A 175 -0.50 -11.12 15.36
C ALA A 175 -1.43 -9.98 15.78
N SER A 176 -1.01 -9.25 16.79
CA SER A 176 -1.68 -8.03 17.21
C SER A 176 -0.72 -7.01 17.75
N ASP A 177 -0.97 -5.73 17.47
CA ASP A 177 -0.19 -4.61 17.94
C ASP A 177 -1.05 -3.62 18.72
N THR A 178 -0.45 -3.05 19.76
CA THR A 178 -1.04 -1.94 20.51
C THR A 178 -0.05 -0.78 20.54
N ILE A 179 -0.48 0.38 20.05
CA ILE A 179 0.33 1.60 20.00
C ILE A 179 -0.30 2.64 20.89
N ILE A 180 0.53 3.23 21.78
CA ILE A 180 0.17 4.40 22.57
C ILE A 180 1.15 5.50 22.21
N ALA A 181 0.64 6.67 21.82
CA ALA A 181 1.45 7.81 21.43
C ALA A 181 0.95 9.09 22.11
N ILE A 182 1.88 9.96 22.48
CA ILE A 182 1.57 11.31 22.98
C ILE A 182 2.31 12.31 22.10
N ASN A 183 1.57 13.21 21.47
CA ASN A 183 2.09 14.28 20.64
C ASN A 183 1.89 15.62 21.35
N PHE A 184 2.92 16.46 21.37
CA PHE A 184 2.86 17.80 21.93
C PHE A 184 2.96 18.83 20.80
N ALA A 185 2.07 19.84 20.82
CA ALA A 185 2.16 21.02 19.96
C ALA A 185 2.81 22.16 20.77
N PHE A 186 3.90 22.74 20.25
CA PHE A 186 4.63 23.88 20.85
C PHE A 186 4.42 25.12 20.02
#